data_196507c6309f4fb15a945e283c578a77
#
_entry.id   196507c6309f4fb15a945e283c578a77
#
_cell.length_a   1.000
_cell.length_b   1.000
_cell.length_c   1.000
_cell.angle_alpha   90.00
_cell.angle_beta   90.00
_cell.angle_gamma   90.00
#
_symmetry.space_group_name_H-M   'P 1'
#
loop_
_entity.id
_entity.type
_entity.pdbx_description
1 polymer ?
#
loop_
_entity_poly.entity_id
_entity_poly.type
_entity_poly.pdbx_seq_one_letter_code
_entity_poly.pdbx_strand_id
1 'polypeptide(L)'
;DSDHITIGKGTNVQDNCVLHVDAGYPLTIGDYVTIGHGAIVHGCSVGDGTLIGMGAILLNDCKIGKNCIIGAGALVTAGVEIPDNSVVLGNPGKIHRSIRPEEIERNRENAQYYIEEAKKMIDY
;
A
#
# COMPACT_ATOMS: atom_id res chain seq x y z
N ASP A 1 15.10 -0.08 -13.51
CA ASP A 1 15.35 0.43 -12.16
C ASP A 1 16.51 -0.28 -11.48
N SER A 2 16.93 0.26 -10.35
CA SER A 2 18.13 -0.19 -9.65
C SER A 2 17.92 -1.44 -8.81
N ASP A 3 16.68 -1.91 -8.65
CA ASP A 3 16.33 -3.12 -7.90
C ASP A 3 14.99 -3.69 -8.38
N HIS A 4 14.51 -4.74 -7.72
CA HIS A 4 13.30 -5.45 -8.13
C HIS A 4 12.04 -4.82 -7.55
N ILE A 5 10.96 -4.84 -8.36
CA ILE A 5 9.61 -4.52 -7.91
C ILE A 5 8.78 -5.80 -8.03
N THR A 6 8.19 -6.25 -6.94
CA THR A 6 7.32 -7.42 -6.89
C THR A 6 5.95 -7.00 -6.39
N ILE A 7 4.91 -7.34 -7.14
CA ILE A 7 3.53 -6.99 -6.80
C ILE A 7 2.73 -8.29 -6.74
N GLY A 8 2.04 -8.52 -5.63
CA GLY A 8 1.22 -9.70 -5.41
C GLY A 8 -0.07 -9.73 -6.22
N LYS A 9 -0.77 -10.85 -6.12
CA LYS A 9 -2.04 -11.04 -6.84
C LYS A 9 -3.14 -10.17 -6.26
N GLY A 10 -4.07 -9.73 -7.11
CA GLY A 10 -5.23 -8.94 -6.69
C GLY A 10 -4.92 -7.54 -6.20
N THR A 11 -3.67 -7.10 -6.28
CA THR A 11 -3.26 -5.76 -5.91
C THR A 11 -3.59 -4.78 -7.02
N ASN A 12 -4.11 -3.61 -6.65
CA ASN A 12 -4.38 -2.54 -7.61
C ASN A 12 -3.53 -1.32 -7.31
N VAL A 13 -3.03 -0.71 -8.38
CA VAL A 13 -2.26 0.53 -8.33
C VAL A 13 -3.05 1.55 -9.12
N GLN A 14 -3.56 2.56 -8.44
CA GLN A 14 -4.46 3.53 -9.04
C GLN A 14 -3.70 4.63 -9.78
N ASP A 15 -4.43 5.58 -10.37
CA ASP A 15 -3.86 6.56 -11.28
C ASP A 15 -2.81 7.46 -10.60
N ASN A 16 -1.79 7.81 -11.37
CA ASN A 16 -0.72 8.73 -10.97
C ASN A 16 0.14 8.25 -9.80
N CYS A 17 0.14 6.95 -9.52
CA CYS A 17 1.04 6.39 -8.52
C CYS A 17 2.46 6.29 -9.08
N VAL A 18 3.44 6.42 -8.19
CA VAL A 18 4.86 6.21 -8.50
C VAL A 18 5.37 5.06 -7.66
N LEU A 19 5.86 4.01 -8.31
CA LEU A 19 6.57 2.91 -7.65
C LEU A 19 8.03 3.01 -8.04
N HIS A 20 8.92 3.16 -7.07
CA HIS A 20 10.32 3.41 -7.34
C HIS A 20 11.23 2.59 -6.43
N VAL A 21 12.37 2.18 -6.96
CA VAL A 21 13.38 1.46 -6.21
C VAL A 21 14.75 2.11 -6.36
N ASP A 22 15.49 2.13 -5.27
CA ASP A 22 16.92 2.45 -5.25
C ASP A 22 17.71 1.16 -5.04
N ALA A 23 18.97 1.16 -5.39
CA ALA A 23 19.83 -0.01 -5.22
C ALA A 23 19.87 -0.44 -3.73
N GLY A 24 19.59 -1.70 -3.46
CA GLY A 24 19.54 -2.25 -2.10
C GLY A 24 18.19 -2.08 -1.41
N TYR A 25 17.23 -1.47 -2.06
CA TYR A 25 15.88 -1.26 -1.50
C TYR A 25 14.81 -1.78 -2.46
N PRO A 26 14.63 -3.11 -2.56
CA PRO A 26 13.58 -3.66 -3.41
C PRO A 26 12.20 -3.29 -2.88
N LEU A 27 11.24 -3.22 -3.78
CA LEU A 27 9.84 -2.95 -3.44
C LEU A 27 9.07 -4.26 -3.51
N THR A 28 8.46 -4.65 -2.40
CA THR A 28 7.63 -5.85 -2.32
C THR A 28 6.25 -5.47 -1.82
N ILE A 29 5.27 -5.63 -2.68
CA ILE A 29 3.86 -5.36 -2.35
C ILE A 29 3.14 -6.71 -2.33
N GLY A 30 2.43 -6.98 -1.24
CA GLY A 30 1.72 -8.24 -1.06
C GLY A 30 0.46 -8.38 -1.90
N ASP A 31 -0.39 -9.33 -1.52
CA ASP A 31 -1.62 -9.65 -2.21
C ASP A 31 -2.77 -8.75 -1.74
N TYR A 32 -3.68 -8.42 -2.64
CA TYR A 32 -4.91 -7.66 -2.33
C TYR A 32 -4.66 -6.31 -1.66
N VAL A 33 -3.54 -5.67 -2.01
CA VAL A 33 -3.20 -4.32 -1.54
C VAL A 33 -3.88 -3.31 -2.47
N THR A 34 -4.39 -2.24 -1.90
CA THR A 34 -4.90 -1.10 -2.67
C THR A 34 -3.95 0.07 -2.51
N ILE A 35 -3.45 0.59 -3.63
CA ILE A 35 -2.59 1.79 -3.63
C ILE A 35 -3.38 2.92 -4.28
N GLY A 36 -3.80 3.88 -3.46
CA GLY A 36 -4.66 4.97 -3.86
C GLY A 36 -4.00 5.98 -4.80
N HIS A 37 -4.82 6.77 -5.46
CA HIS A 37 -4.36 7.75 -6.46
C HIS A 37 -3.23 8.63 -5.94
N GLY A 38 -2.20 8.81 -6.76
CA GLY A 38 -1.10 9.74 -6.48
C GLY A 38 -0.16 9.32 -5.37
N ALA A 39 -0.27 8.10 -4.84
CA ALA A 39 0.66 7.61 -3.83
C ALA A 39 2.05 7.40 -4.42
N ILE A 40 3.07 7.62 -3.61
CA ILE A 40 4.47 7.41 -3.98
C ILE A 40 5.03 6.34 -3.07
N VAL A 41 5.48 5.22 -3.65
CA VAL A 41 5.95 4.08 -2.88
C VAL A 41 7.37 3.76 -3.32
N HIS A 42 8.34 4.07 -2.45
CA HIS A 42 9.74 3.71 -2.66
C HIS A 42 10.01 2.30 -2.16
N GLY A 43 11.22 1.80 -2.35
CA GLY A 43 11.65 0.44 -2.02
C GLY A 43 11.40 0.06 -0.58
N CYS A 44 10.24 -0.52 -0.32
CA CYS A 44 9.78 -0.91 1.01
C CYS A 44 8.98 -2.22 0.90
N SER A 45 8.45 -2.70 2.00
CA SER A 45 7.55 -3.86 1.99
C SER A 45 6.18 -3.46 2.50
N VAL A 46 5.14 -3.97 1.82
CA VAL A 46 3.75 -3.72 2.17
C VAL A 46 3.04 -5.06 2.28
N GLY A 47 2.48 -5.35 3.43
CA GLY A 47 1.81 -6.62 3.71
C GLY A 47 0.44 -6.74 3.05
N ASP A 48 -0.05 -7.98 2.99
CA ASP A 48 -1.32 -8.31 2.34
C ASP A 48 -2.50 -7.52 2.91
N GLY A 49 -3.43 -7.14 2.05
CA GLY A 49 -4.68 -6.51 2.45
C GLY A 49 -4.56 -5.07 2.92
N THR A 50 -3.39 -4.47 2.86
CA THR A 50 -3.16 -3.08 3.31
C THR A 50 -3.71 -2.08 2.30
N LEU A 51 -4.26 -0.99 2.82
CA LEU A 51 -4.70 0.15 2.03
C LEU A 51 -3.69 1.30 2.18
N ILE A 52 -3.10 1.70 1.07
CA ILE A 52 -2.28 2.92 1.00
C ILE A 52 -3.18 4.03 0.47
N GLY A 53 -3.46 5.02 1.29
CA GLY A 53 -4.35 6.12 0.93
C GLY A 53 -3.80 7.02 -0.17
N MET A 54 -4.70 7.74 -0.83
CA MET A 54 -4.30 8.64 -1.92
C MET A 54 -3.30 9.68 -1.44
N GLY A 55 -2.27 9.92 -2.25
CA GLY A 55 -1.24 10.90 -1.95
C GLY A 55 -0.28 10.53 -0.82
N ALA A 56 -0.38 9.33 -0.24
CA ALA A 56 0.56 8.88 0.78
C ALA A 56 1.95 8.66 0.19
N ILE A 57 2.97 8.83 1.02
CA ILE A 57 4.37 8.65 0.61
C ILE A 57 5.02 7.64 1.56
N LEU A 58 5.54 6.56 1.00
CA LEU A 58 6.30 5.55 1.74
C LEU A 58 7.74 5.61 1.28
N LEU A 59 8.67 5.81 2.23
CA LEU A 59 10.08 5.96 1.89
C LEU A 59 10.84 4.64 2.04
N ASN A 60 12.10 4.63 1.56
CA ASN A 60 12.91 3.42 1.48
C ASN A 60 13.01 2.68 2.82
N ASP A 61 12.98 1.35 2.72
CA ASP A 61 13.17 0.43 3.83
C ASP A 61 12.09 0.50 4.92
N CYS A 62 10.96 1.19 4.68
CA CYS A 62 9.85 1.07 5.60
C CYS A 62 9.19 -0.30 5.46
N LYS A 63 8.59 -0.79 6.53
CA LYS A 63 7.94 -2.11 6.56
C LYS A 63 6.54 -1.95 7.09
N ILE A 64 5.58 -2.11 6.19
CA ILE A 64 4.16 -2.00 6.53
C ILE A 64 3.61 -3.42 6.66
N GLY A 65 2.98 -3.72 7.78
CA GLY A 65 2.40 -5.03 8.03
C GLY A 65 1.14 -5.30 7.22
N LYS A 66 0.48 -6.40 7.56
CA LYS A 66 -0.76 -6.83 6.93
C LYS A 66 -1.95 -6.07 7.50
N ASN A 67 -2.97 -5.89 6.67
CA ASN A 67 -4.24 -5.28 7.08
C ASN A 67 -4.07 -3.92 7.76
N CYS A 68 -3.14 -3.12 7.25
CA CYS A 68 -2.94 -1.75 7.72
C CYS A 68 -3.73 -0.77 6.86
N ILE A 69 -3.97 0.42 7.42
CA ILE A 69 -4.42 1.58 6.66
C ILE A 69 -3.38 2.67 6.82
N ILE A 70 -2.80 3.10 5.72
CA ILE A 70 -1.97 4.29 5.66
C ILE A 70 -2.86 5.41 5.13
N GLY A 71 -3.15 6.40 5.98
CA GLY A 71 -4.11 7.44 5.64
C GLY A 71 -3.69 8.29 4.46
N ALA A 72 -4.66 8.94 3.83
CA ALA A 72 -4.40 9.84 2.70
C ALA A 72 -3.40 10.92 3.10
N GLY A 73 -2.40 11.15 2.25
CA GLY A 73 -1.37 12.17 2.48
C GLY A 73 -0.39 11.87 3.60
N ALA A 74 -0.44 10.70 4.23
CA ALA A 74 0.50 10.33 5.28
C ALA A 74 1.90 10.12 4.72
N LEU A 75 2.92 10.44 5.52
CA LEU A 75 4.32 10.21 5.16
C LEU A 75 4.91 9.19 6.13
N VAL A 76 5.27 8.01 5.62
CA VAL A 76 6.00 6.99 6.38
C VAL A 76 7.47 7.13 6.06
N THR A 77 8.26 7.49 7.05
CA THR A 77 9.68 7.79 6.86
C THR A 77 10.51 6.52 6.70
N ALA A 78 11.73 6.69 6.19
CA ALA A 78 12.62 5.57 5.89
C ALA A 78 12.90 4.73 7.13
N GLY A 79 12.90 3.41 6.97
CA GLY A 79 13.23 2.45 8.02
C GLY A 79 12.17 2.24 9.09
N VAL A 80 11.03 2.92 9.01
CA VAL A 80 9.96 2.76 10.01
C VAL A 80 9.26 1.41 9.82
N GLU A 81 9.00 0.73 10.92
CA GLU A 81 8.24 -0.52 10.93
C GLU A 81 6.85 -0.26 11.49
N ILE A 82 5.82 -0.62 10.72
CA ILE A 82 4.42 -0.52 11.12
C ILE A 82 3.90 -1.95 11.30
N PRO A 83 3.50 -2.33 12.52
CA PRO A 83 3.01 -3.68 12.77
C PRO A 83 1.66 -3.94 12.09
N ASP A 84 1.30 -5.21 11.95
CA ASP A 84 0.02 -5.62 11.39
C ASP A 84 -1.14 -4.91 12.09
N ASN A 85 -2.21 -4.68 11.35
CA ASN A 85 -3.47 -4.17 11.87
C ASN A 85 -3.40 -2.75 12.46
N SER A 86 -2.52 -1.92 11.92
CA SER A 86 -2.36 -0.51 12.37
C SER A 86 -2.99 0.47 11.40
N VAL A 87 -3.51 1.56 11.96
CA VAL A 87 -3.94 2.73 11.19
C VAL A 87 -2.94 3.84 11.44
N VAL A 88 -2.31 4.33 10.37
CA VAL A 88 -1.25 5.35 10.41
C VAL A 88 -1.77 6.63 9.78
N LEU A 89 -1.62 7.75 10.45
CA LEU A 89 -2.07 9.06 9.96
C LEU A 89 -0.94 10.09 10.11
N GLY A 90 -0.94 11.05 9.22
CA GLY A 90 -0.19 12.29 9.37
C GLY A 90 1.17 12.34 8.71
N ASN A 91 1.87 13.44 8.93
CA ASN A 91 3.21 13.73 8.43
C ASN A 91 4.03 14.39 9.56
N PRO A 92 5.01 13.68 10.19
CA PRO A 92 5.34 12.27 9.94
C PRO A 92 4.22 11.34 10.39
N GLY A 93 4.09 10.19 9.71
CA GLY A 93 3.05 9.22 10.00
C GLY A 93 3.24 8.56 11.36
N LYS A 94 2.17 8.51 12.12
CA LYS A 94 2.14 7.89 13.45
C LYS A 94 1.01 6.90 13.52
N ILE A 95 1.21 5.81 14.27
CA ILE A 95 0.14 4.86 14.55
C ILE A 95 -0.92 5.58 15.38
N HIS A 96 -2.13 5.66 14.82
CA HIS A 96 -3.25 6.35 15.47
C HIS A 96 -4.10 5.41 16.30
N ARG A 97 -4.34 4.20 15.79
CA ARG A 97 -5.13 3.16 16.44
C ARG A 97 -4.95 1.83 15.72
N SER A 98 -5.54 0.78 16.29
CA SER A 98 -5.67 -0.49 15.60
C SER A 98 -6.78 -0.42 14.55
N ILE A 99 -6.66 -1.22 13.50
CA ILE A 99 -7.72 -1.34 12.51
C ILE A 99 -8.92 -2.07 13.10
N ARG A 100 -10.12 -1.75 12.64
CA ARG A 100 -11.35 -2.43 13.06
C ARG A 100 -11.65 -3.58 12.10
N PRO A 101 -12.30 -4.67 12.56
CA PRO A 101 -12.65 -5.79 11.70
C PRO A 101 -13.45 -5.38 10.46
N GLU A 102 -14.40 -4.46 10.60
CA GLU A 102 -15.20 -3.98 9.47
C GLU A 102 -14.37 -3.19 8.45
N GLU A 103 -13.27 -2.57 8.87
CA GLU A 103 -12.34 -1.90 7.95
C GLU A 103 -11.53 -2.90 7.14
N ILE A 104 -11.12 -4.01 7.77
CA ILE A 104 -10.44 -5.10 7.07
C ILE A 104 -11.35 -5.66 5.97
N GLU A 105 -12.61 -5.89 6.31
CA GLU A 105 -13.59 -6.41 5.36
C GLU A 105 -13.85 -5.41 4.22
N ARG A 106 -13.97 -4.13 4.55
CA ARG A 106 -14.14 -3.07 3.54
C ARG A 106 -12.95 -3.00 2.57
N ASN A 107 -11.73 -3.13 3.09
CA ASN A 107 -10.54 -3.13 2.24
C ASN A 107 -10.52 -4.35 1.31
N ARG A 108 -10.96 -5.51 1.81
CA ARG A 108 -11.05 -6.74 1.01
C ARG A 108 -12.09 -6.58 -0.10
N GLU A 109 -13.25 -6.05 0.20
CA GLU A 109 -14.30 -5.77 -0.78
C GLU A 109 -13.83 -4.76 -1.83
N ASN A 110 -13.12 -3.73 -1.40
CA ASN A 110 -12.57 -2.73 -2.30
C ASN A 110 -11.54 -3.33 -3.27
N ALA A 111 -10.66 -4.18 -2.78
CA ALA A 111 -9.70 -4.88 -3.63
C ALA A 111 -10.43 -5.79 -4.64
N GLN A 112 -11.46 -6.50 -4.20
CA GLN A 112 -12.27 -7.34 -5.07
C GLN A 112 -12.98 -6.55 -6.15
N TYR A 113 -13.49 -5.37 -5.81
CA TYR A 113 -14.11 -4.46 -6.78
C TYR A 113 -13.15 -4.13 -7.92
N TYR A 114 -11.90 -3.77 -7.61
CA TYR A 114 -10.90 -3.45 -8.63
C TYR A 114 -10.50 -4.66 -9.46
N ILE A 115 -10.48 -5.85 -8.88
CA ILE A 115 -10.25 -7.08 -9.63
C ILE A 115 -11.34 -7.27 -10.69
N GLU A 116 -12.60 -7.09 -10.32
CA GLU A 116 -13.73 -7.22 -11.25
C GLU A 116 -13.68 -6.15 -12.35
N GLU A 117 -13.32 -4.91 -12.01
CA GLU A 117 -13.16 -3.85 -12.99
C GLU A 117 -12.04 -4.16 -13.99
N ALA A 118 -10.91 -4.70 -13.52
CA ALA A 118 -9.80 -5.08 -14.38
C ALA A 118 -10.19 -6.20 -15.36
N LYS A 119 -10.96 -7.18 -14.90
CA LYS A 119 -11.48 -8.24 -15.76
C LYS A 119 -12.36 -7.69 -16.88
N LYS A 120 -13.20 -6.72 -16.58
CA LYS A 120 -14.04 -6.06 -17.59
C LYS A 120 -13.21 -5.38 -18.66
N MET A 121 -12.11 -4.76 -18.28
CA MET A 121 -11.21 -4.09 -19.23
C MET A 121 -10.49 -5.08 -20.15
N ILE A 122 -10.16 -6.24 -19.64
CA ILE A 122 -9.48 -7.29 -20.42
C ILE A 122 -10.44 -7.89 -21.46
N ASP A 123 -11.72 -7.98 -21.16
CA ASP A 123 -12.75 -8.58 -22.01
C ASP A 123 -13.17 -7.67 -23.18
N TYR A 124 -12.67 -6.46 -23.22
CA TYR A 124 -12.86 -5.61 -24.37
C TYR A 124 -11.84 -5.98 -25.46
#